data_aae7b88651877aabba5144c98e7dd29b
#
_entry.id   aae7b88651877aabba5144c98e7dd29b
#
_cell.length_a   1.000
_cell.length_b   1.000
_cell.length_c   1.000
_cell.angle_alpha   90.00
_cell.angle_beta   90.00
_cell.angle_gamma   90.00
#
_symmetry.space_group_name_H-M   'P 1'
#
loop_
_entity.id
_entity.type
_entity.pdbx_description
1 polymer ?
#
loop_
_entity_poly.entity_id
_entity_poly.type
_entity_poly.pdbx_seq_one_letter_code
_entity_poly.pdbx_strand_id
1 'polypeptide(L)'
;MHVGVLAIFNKPRNASKNYLSNWAAQMREVQVAAEPWSLLVSRGPSILGPRLEEDQDFDVDYHFRHSALPEPGGERELGVVVSRLHSHPLDPSRPLWEFHLIEGLERGRFAFYVKVHHALVNNVNGIPMLLAMLSESAQDRDMPPLWARPLYSGDNAGDEDDGGFLPDRGELLESVSKALGGAARNVFRRGQEGSFLLPSGSPRSTLNRHINAQRRFATQQFEESRIQDLADATDSTLNEILTYLCGSSLRRFFKEYNALPDQSLVGALPVSLQERSERLPGNAIAGLRVALGTHISDPLARLDAIKVSMEQVREDRASLPDSAVTSYVMTRAAPLYASQLPALGRFVPPLFNLVVSNMPGPEEARYFNGARLESIYPMSPLLQFSALSIDCVSYAGTLNIGFTGARDTLPHLQRLAVYLGRALVDLEEL
;
A
#
# COMPACT_ATOMS: atom_id res chain seq x y z
N MET A 1 -5.98 6.54 -9.30
CA MET A 1 -5.09 5.75 -8.39
C MET A 1 -5.96 4.70 -7.71
N HIS A 2 -5.53 3.45 -7.64
CA HIS A 2 -6.25 2.37 -6.97
C HIS A 2 -5.33 1.59 -6.05
N VAL A 3 -5.92 1.04 -5.00
CA VAL A 3 -5.31 0.06 -4.10
C VAL A 3 -5.76 -1.33 -4.52
N GLY A 4 -5.03 -2.35 -4.15
CA GLY A 4 -5.42 -3.74 -4.36
C GLY A 4 -5.15 -4.59 -3.13
N VAL A 5 -5.85 -5.72 -3.07
CA VAL A 5 -5.58 -6.79 -2.11
C VAL A 5 -5.67 -8.12 -2.84
N LEU A 6 -4.65 -8.94 -2.68
CA LEU A 6 -4.66 -10.33 -3.10
C LEU A 6 -4.80 -11.21 -1.86
N ALA A 7 -5.82 -12.04 -1.80
CA ALA A 7 -6.04 -13.00 -0.73
C ALA A 7 -6.10 -14.43 -1.29
N ILE A 8 -5.33 -15.34 -0.74
CA ILE A 8 -5.24 -16.74 -1.18
C ILE A 8 -5.94 -17.61 -0.15
N PHE A 9 -6.79 -18.51 -0.63
CA PHE A 9 -7.61 -19.38 0.19
C PHE A 9 -7.37 -20.85 -0.11
N ASN A 10 -7.46 -21.67 0.92
CA ASN A 10 -7.53 -23.10 0.80
C ASN A 10 -9.00 -23.54 0.70
N LYS A 11 -9.35 -24.31 -0.32
CA LYS A 11 -10.67 -24.92 -0.41
C LYS A 11 -10.89 -25.87 0.79
N PRO A 12 -12.14 -25.98 1.32
CA PRO A 12 -12.46 -27.00 2.29
C PRO A 12 -12.14 -28.40 1.76
N ARG A 13 -11.65 -29.31 2.60
CA ARG A 13 -11.25 -30.67 2.21
C ARG A 13 -12.36 -31.46 1.50
N ASN A 14 -13.62 -31.18 1.85
CA ASN A 14 -14.81 -31.83 1.30
C ASN A 14 -15.52 -30.95 0.25
N ALA A 15 -14.84 -29.95 -0.32
CA ALA A 15 -15.43 -29.10 -1.34
C ALA A 15 -15.83 -29.91 -2.59
N SER A 16 -17.06 -29.68 -3.08
CA SER A 16 -17.51 -30.29 -4.33
C SER A 16 -16.72 -29.79 -5.53
N LYS A 17 -16.75 -30.48 -6.66
CA LYS A 17 -16.12 -30.04 -7.90
C LYS A 17 -16.61 -28.65 -8.33
N ASN A 18 -17.88 -28.36 -8.07
CA ASN A 18 -18.53 -27.11 -8.45
C ASN A 18 -18.51 -26.06 -7.33
N TYR A 19 -17.70 -26.26 -6.30
CA TYR A 19 -17.65 -25.35 -5.13
C TYR A 19 -17.52 -23.88 -5.51
N LEU A 20 -16.51 -23.53 -6.31
CA LEU A 20 -16.26 -22.13 -6.71
C LEU A 20 -17.29 -21.63 -7.74
N SER A 21 -17.73 -22.48 -8.66
CA SER A 21 -18.74 -22.11 -9.67
C SER A 21 -20.10 -21.83 -9.03
N ASN A 22 -20.52 -22.67 -8.07
CA ASN A 22 -21.76 -22.44 -7.32
C ASN A 22 -21.68 -21.14 -6.53
N TRP A 23 -20.55 -20.92 -5.90
CA TRP A 23 -20.31 -19.72 -5.14
C TRP A 23 -20.27 -18.46 -6.01
N ALA A 24 -19.59 -18.52 -7.17
CA ALA A 24 -19.60 -17.43 -8.14
C ALA A 24 -21.04 -17.13 -8.64
N ALA A 25 -21.89 -18.14 -8.80
CA ALA A 25 -23.28 -17.94 -9.15
C ALA A 25 -24.05 -17.21 -8.03
N GLN A 26 -23.90 -17.66 -6.78
CA GLN A 26 -24.53 -16.98 -5.62
C GLN A 26 -24.08 -15.52 -5.49
N MET A 27 -22.81 -15.21 -5.71
CA MET A 27 -22.33 -13.83 -5.68
C MET A 27 -22.99 -12.96 -6.75
N ARG A 28 -23.23 -13.51 -7.95
CA ARG A 28 -23.91 -12.80 -9.04
C ARG A 28 -25.42 -12.55 -8.79
N GLU A 29 -26.04 -13.31 -7.90
CA GLU A 29 -27.42 -13.08 -7.52
C GLU A 29 -27.60 -11.77 -6.72
N VAL A 30 -26.52 -11.27 -6.11
CA VAL A 30 -26.54 -10.02 -5.34
C VAL A 30 -26.34 -8.83 -6.28
N GLN A 31 -27.45 -8.37 -6.85
CA GLN A 31 -27.50 -7.27 -7.83
C GLN A 31 -27.53 -5.87 -7.21
N VAL A 32 -27.63 -5.77 -5.89
CA VAL A 32 -27.64 -4.48 -5.18
C VAL A 32 -26.35 -4.30 -4.43
N ALA A 33 -25.68 -3.19 -4.66
CA ALA A 33 -24.50 -2.79 -3.94
C ALA A 33 -24.84 -1.79 -2.82
N ALA A 34 -24.28 -2.01 -1.64
CA ALA A 34 -24.33 -1.05 -0.55
C ALA A 34 -23.31 0.09 -0.79
N GLU A 35 -23.50 1.23 -0.14
CA GLU A 35 -22.49 2.30 -0.17
C GLU A 35 -21.17 1.85 0.49
N PRO A 36 -20.02 2.22 -0.09
CA PRO A 36 -19.82 3.10 -1.27
C PRO A 36 -19.72 2.33 -2.60
N TRP A 37 -20.08 1.05 -2.65
CA TRP A 37 -19.91 0.18 -3.82
C TRP A 37 -20.86 0.54 -4.97
N SER A 38 -21.98 1.19 -4.66
CA SER A 38 -22.94 1.70 -5.64
C SER A 38 -22.57 3.09 -6.18
N LEU A 39 -21.54 3.76 -5.62
CA LEU A 39 -21.27 5.15 -5.93
C LEU A 39 -20.30 5.31 -7.11
N LEU A 40 -20.66 6.14 -8.05
CA LEU A 40 -19.80 6.60 -9.14
C LEU A 40 -19.38 8.06 -8.93
N VAL A 41 -18.24 8.42 -9.54
CA VAL A 41 -17.73 9.79 -9.48
C VAL A 41 -18.34 10.60 -10.63
N SER A 42 -19.34 11.41 -10.32
CA SER A 42 -19.97 12.31 -11.31
C SER A 42 -19.00 13.43 -11.70
N ARG A 43 -18.92 13.67 -13.03
CA ARG A 43 -18.19 14.80 -13.62
C ARG A 43 -19.14 15.98 -13.86
N GLY A 44 -19.85 16.43 -12.83
CA GLY A 44 -20.69 17.63 -12.92
C GLY A 44 -19.91 18.88 -13.35
N PRO A 45 -20.58 19.99 -13.69
CA PRO A 45 -19.92 21.23 -14.08
C PRO A 45 -18.94 21.67 -12.96
N SER A 46 -17.72 21.81 -13.33
CA SER A 46 -16.47 21.74 -12.58
C SER A 46 -16.22 22.82 -11.50
N ILE A 47 -17.22 23.58 -11.07
CA ILE A 47 -17.05 24.64 -10.08
C ILE A 47 -17.04 24.09 -8.64
N LEU A 48 -17.70 22.94 -8.40
CA LEU A 48 -17.89 22.35 -7.07
C LEU A 48 -17.06 21.08 -6.82
N GLY A 49 -16.20 20.66 -7.77
CA GLY A 49 -15.44 19.41 -7.65
C GLY A 49 -16.24 18.16 -8.06
N PRO A 50 -15.61 16.97 -8.01
CA PRO A 50 -16.29 15.71 -8.27
C PRO A 50 -17.28 15.39 -7.14
N ARG A 51 -18.45 14.85 -7.49
CA ARG A 51 -19.47 14.38 -6.55
C ARG A 51 -19.59 12.87 -6.65
N LEU A 52 -20.00 12.23 -5.57
CA LEU A 52 -20.41 10.84 -5.57
C LEU A 52 -21.92 10.78 -5.81
N GLU A 53 -22.33 9.98 -6.77
CA GLU A 53 -23.75 9.78 -7.14
C GLU A 53 -23.98 8.27 -7.24
N GLU A 54 -25.20 7.84 -6.92
CA GLU A 54 -25.57 6.43 -7.03
C GLU A 54 -25.65 5.99 -8.50
N ASP A 55 -25.02 4.86 -8.84
CA ASP A 55 -25.12 4.26 -10.17
C ASP A 55 -26.47 3.59 -10.33
N GLN A 56 -27.34 4.15 -11.16
CA GLN A 56 -28.68 3.63 -11.46
C GLN A 56 -28.64 2.41 -12.39
N ASP A 57 -27.51 2.20 -13.07
CA ASP A 57 -27.27 1.12 -14.03
C ASP A 57 -26.21 0.14 -13.51
N PHE A 58 -26.21 -0.09 -12.18
CA PHE A 58 -25.25 -1.01 -11.56
C PHE A 58 -25.32 -2.41 -12.17
N ASP A 59 -24.19 -2.91 -12.62
CA ASP A 59 -24.04 -4.23 -13.26
C ASP A 59 -22.97 -5.05 -12.50
N VAL A 60 -23.42 -6.04 -11.76
CA VAL A 60 -22.54 -6.92 -11.00
C VAL A 60 -21.56 -7.70 -11.88
N ASP A 61 -21.94 -8.08 -13.10
CA ASP A 61 -21.07 -8.84 -14.03
C ASP A 61 -19.91 -7.96 -14.57
N TYR A 62 -20.07 -6.64 -14.56
CA TYR A 62 -18.96 -5.74 -14.81
C TYR A 62 -17.94 -5.74 -13.66
N HIS A 63 -18.40 -5.77 -12.43
CA HIS A 63 -17.58 -5.61 -11.23
C HIS A 63 -17.02 -6.92 -10.69
N PHE A 64 -17.81 -8.00 -10.72
CA PHE A 64 -17.42 -9.33 -10.26
C PHE A 64 -17.01 -10.21 -11.44
N ARG A 65 -15.79 -10.70 -11.41
CA ARG A 65 -15.23 -11.53 -12.49
C ARG A 65 -14.67 -12.83 -11.96
N HIS A 66 -15.04 -13.93 -12.63
CA HIS A 66 -14.52 -15.27 -12.35
C HIS A 66 -13.56 -15.68 -13.46
N SER A 67 -12.33 -16.03 -13.10
CA SER A 67 -11.24 -16.36 -14.02
C SER A 67 -10.48 -17.59 -13.54
N ALA A 68 -9.82 -18.29 -14.45
CA ALA A 68 -8.94 -19.41 -14.13
C ALA A 68 -7.50 -19.10 -14.51
N LEU A 69 -6.54 -19.59 -13.71
CA LEU A 69 -5.13 -19.54 -14.07
C LEU A 69 -4.81 -20.58 -15.15
N PRO A 70 -3.84 -20.29 -16.04
CA PRO A 70 -3.25 -21.33 -16.88
C PRO A 70 -2.44 -22.30 -16.03
N GLU A 71 -2.35 -23.55 -16.47
CA GLU A 71 -1.47 -24.54 -15.82
C GLU A 71 0.01 -24.08 -15.87
N PRO A 72 0.81 -24.35 -14.82
CA PRO A 72 0.51 -25.19 -13.65
C PRO A 72 -0.27 -24.48 -12.53
N GLY A 73 -0.58 -23.18 -12.61
CA GLY A 73 -1.33 -22.44 -11.60
C GLY A 73 -0.51 -22.07 -10.36
N GLY A 74 0.80 -21.93 -10.52
CA GLY A 74 1.71 -21.53 -9.45
C GLY A 74 1.72 -20.02 -9.15
N GLU A 75 2.56 -19.63 -8.23
CA GLU A 75 2.72 -18.24 -7.81
C GLU A 75 3.15 -17.32 -8.97
N ARG A 76 3.87 -17.86 -9.96
CA ARG A 76 4.28 -17.10 -11.14
C ARG A 76 3.09 -16.74 -12.02
N GLU A 77 2.21 -17.70 -12.32
CA GLU A 77 1.01 -17.50 -13.14
C GLU A 77 0.05 -16.53 -12.43
N LEU A 78 -0.14 -16.70 -11.12
CA LEU A 78 -0.93 -15.79 -10.30
C LEU A 78 -0.35 -14.37 -10.34
N GLY A 79 0.95 -14.22 -10.13
CA GLY A 79 1.63 -12.91 -10.18
C GLY A 79 1.51 -12.22 -11.54
N VAL A 80 1.53 -12.97 -12.65
CA VAL A 80 1.33 -12.42 -14.01
C VAL A 80 -0.11 -11.92 -14.18
N VAL A 81 -1.12 -12.71 -13.75
CA VAL A 81 -2.52 -12.33 -13.86
C VAL A 81 -2.81 -11.10 -13.00
N VAL A 82 -2.41 -11.12 -11.73
CA VAL A 82 -2.59 -9.99 -10.80
C VAL A 82 -1.88 -8.73 -11.31
N SER A 83 -0.64 -8.85 -11.80
CA SER A 83 0.08 -7.70 -12.40
C SER A 83 -0.68 -7.08 -13.56
N ARG A 84 -1.30 -7.90 -14.41
CA ARG A 84 -2.12 -7.43 -15.52
C ARG A 84 -3.39 -6.74 -15.04
N LEU A 85 -4.12 -7.36 -14.12
CA LEU A 85 -5.34 -6.79 -13.55
C LEU A 85 -5.06 -5.45 -12.84
N HIS A 86 -3.96 -5.39 -12.08
CA HIS A 86 -3.56 -4.16 -11.38
C HIS A 86 -3.05 -3.07 -12.32
N SER A 87 -2.58 -3.41 -13.53
CA SER A 87 -2.14 -2.43 -14.53
C SER A 87 -3.28 -1.72 -15.25
N HIS A 88 -4.46 -2.33 -15.33
CA HIS A 88 -5.61 -1.73 -16.00
C HIS A 88 -6.27 -0.68 -15.07
N PRO A 89 -6.51 0.55 -15.56
CA PRO A 89 -7.26 1.53 -14.78
C PRO A 89 -8.72 1.09 -14.61
N LEU A 90 -9.34 1.54 -13.52
CA LEU A 90 -10.78 1.43 -13.31
C LEU A 90 -11.50 2.39 -14.27
N ASP A 91 -12.66 1.99 -14.78
CA ASP A 91 -13.48 2.82 -15.65
C ASP A 91 -14.18 3.93 -14.82
N PRO A 92 -13.91 5.21 -15.11
CA PRO A 92 -14.50 6.30 -14.34
C PRO A 92 -16.00 6.54 -14.62
N SER A 93 -16.60 5.83 -15.58
CA SER A 93 -18.05 5.86 -15.84
C SER A 93 -18.83 4.83 -15.02
N ARG A 94 -18.15 4.05 -14.19
CA ARG A 94 -18.72 3.01 -13.31
C ARG A 94 -18.24 3.23 -11.87
N PRO A 95 -18.87 2.61 -10.87
CA PRO A 95 -18.30 2.52 -9.53
C PRO A 95 -16.88 2.00 -9.56
N LEU A 96 -15.97 2.66 -8.84
CA LEU A 96 -14.52 2.50 -9.04
C LEU A 96 -13.94 1.31 -8.25
N TRP A 97 -14.43 0.11 -8.55
CA TRP A 97 -13.91 -1.12 -7.97
C TRP A 97 -14.09 -2.33 -8.89
N GLU A 98 -13.31 -3.37 -8.69
CA GLU A 98 -13.42 -4.69 -9.32
C GLU A 98 -13.08 -5.77 -8.28
N PHE A 99 -13.82 -6.88 -8.32
CA PHE A 99 -13.58 -8.07 -7.52
C PHE A 99 -13.37 -9.27 -8.45
N HIS A 100 -12.25 -9.96 -8.32
CA HIS A 100 -11.91 -11.12 -9.12
C HIS A 100 -11.81 -12.36 -8.25
N LEU A 101 -12.58 -13.40 -8.57
CA LEU A 101 -12.38 -14.76 -8.13
C LEU A 101 -11.45 -15.45 -9.14
N ILE A 102 -10.31 -15.93 -8.67
CA ILE A 102 -9.30 -16.59 -9.51
C ILE A 102 -9.15 -18.03 -9.04
N GLU A 103 -9.54 -18.98 -9.90
CA GLU A 103 -9.38 -20.41 -9.64
C GLU A 103 -8.19 -21.02 -10.37
N GLY A 104 -7.93 -22.29 -10.16
CA GLY A 104 -6.84 -23.00 -10.83
C GLY A 104 -5.47 -22.84 -10.18
N LEU A 105 -5.40 -22.34 -8.96
CA LEU A 105 -4.16 -22.35 -8.19
C LEU A 105 -3.84 -23.80 -7.78
N GLU A 106 -2.55 -24.14 -7.83
CA GLU A 106 -2.04 -25.43 -7.37
C GLU A 106 -2.43 -25.73 -5.92
N ARG A 107 -2.42 -27.01 -5.54
CA ARG A 107 -2.80 -27.51 -4.20
C ARG A 107 -4.26 -27.23 -3.81
N GLY A 108 -5.15 -27.07 -4.79
CA GLY A 108 -6.57 -26.83 -4.52
C GLY A 108 -6.88 -25.45 -3.93
N ARG A 109 -5.99 -24.49 -4.12
CA ARG A 109 -6.19 -23.09 -3.70
C ARG A 109 -6.99 -22.30 -4.73
N PHE A 110 -7.46 -21.14 -4.31
CA PHE A 110 -8.02 -20.09 -5.16
C PHE A 110 -7.70 -18.73 -4.55
N ALA A 111 -7.91 -17.66 -5.29
CA ALA A 111 -7.62 -16.34 -4.80
C ALA A 111 -8.76 -15.35 -5.06
N PHE A 112 -8.86 -14.35 -4.18
CA PHE A 112 -9.55 -13.10 -4.42
C PHE A 112 -8.53 -12.03 -4.76
N TYR A 113 -8.81 -11.29 -5.80
CA TYR A 113 -8.12 -10.04 -6.06
C TYR A 113 -9.16 -8.93 -6.10
N VAL A 114 -9.03 -7.99 -5.18
CA VAL A 114 -9.92 -6.84 -5.07
C VAL A 114 -9.14 -5.58 -5.45
N LYS A 115 -9.72 -4.76 -6.28
CA LYS A 115 -9.15 -3.48 -6.71
C LYS A 115 -10.18 -2.38 -6.50
N VAL A 116 -9.80 -1.33 -5.76
CA VAL A 116 -10.68 -0.23 -5.40
C VAL A 116 -9.96 1.10 -5.62
N HIS A 117 -10.67 2.11 -6.10
CA HIS A 117 -10.09 3.43 -6.18
C HIS A 117 -9.86 3.98 -4.78
N HIS A 118 -8.72 4.62 -4.59
CA HIS A 118 -8.32 5.19 -3.31
C HIS A 118 -9.37 6.15 -2.69
N ALA A 119 -10.16 6.83 -3.51
CA ALA A 119 -11.21 7.74 -3.04
C ALA A 119 -12.41 7.03 -2.38
N LEU A 120 -12.61 5.73 -2.60
CA LEU A 120 -13.71 4.96 -2.00
C LEU A 120 -13.31 4.29 -0.70
N VAL A 121 -12.04 4.25 -0.35
CA VAL A 121 -11.52 3.64 0.88
C VAL A 121 -10.83 4.69 1.73
N ASN A 122 -11.35 4.92 2.92
CA ASN A 122 -10.82 5.93 3.86
C ASN A 122 -9.53 5.50 4.55
N ASN A 123 -9.07 4.28 4.33
CA ASN A 123 -7.83 3.76 4.87
C ASN A 123 -6.85 3.44 3.75
N VAL A 124 -5.58 3.58 4.05
CA VAL A 124 -4.44 3.47 3.13
C VAL A 124 -4.39 2.16 2.37
N ASN A 125 -5.11 1.15 2.84
CA ASN A 125 -5.06 -0.18 2.29
C ASN A 125 -6.42 -0.87 2.35
N GLY A 126 -6.64 -1.78 1.43
CA GLY A 126 -7.86 -2.56 1.35
C GLY A 126 -7.95 -3.74 2.34
N ILE A 127 -7.02 -3.90 3.28
CA ILE A 127 -7.00 -5.04 4.22
C ILE A 127 -8.21 -5.06 5.14
N PRO A 128 -8.54 -4.00 5.91
CA PRO A 128 -9.73 -3.99 6.75
C PRO A 128 -11.01 -4.26 5.98
N MET A 129 -11.10 -3.71 4.76
CA MET A 129 -12.22 -3.92 3.84
C MET A 129 -12.42 -5.41 3.51
N LEU A 130 -11.34 -6.11 3.15
CA LEU A 130 -11.44 -7.53 2.84
C LEU A 130 -11.70 -8.35 4.11
N LEU A 131 -11.05 -8.04 5.21
CA LEU A 131 -11.23 -8.75 6.49
C LEU A 131 -12.67 -8.63 7.01
N ALA A 132 -13.35 -7.51 6.78
CA ALA A 132 -14.75 -7.32 7.15
C ALA A 132 -15.71 -8.31 6.44
N MET A 133 -15.28 -8.88 5.31
CA MET A 133 -16.02 -9.91 4.59
C MET A 133 -15.83 -11.32 5.20
N LEU A 134 -14.80 -11.51 6.03
CA LEU A 134 -14.38 -12.80 6.53
C LEU A 134 -14.92 -13.08 7.94
N SER A 135 -15.07 -14.37 8.28
CA SER A 135 -15.47 -14.85 9.60
C SER A 135 -14.30 -15.51 10.33
N GLU A 136 -14.42 -15.60 11.65
CA GLU A 136 -13.52 -16.37 12.52
C GLU A 136 -13.89 -17.87 12.53
N SER A 137 -15.10 -18.19 12.08
CA SER A 137 -15.64 -19.55 12.11
C SER A 137 -15.55 -20.25 10.75
N ALA A 138 -14.93 -21.43 10.72
CA ALA A 138 -14.91 -22.31 9.56
C ALA A 138 -16.29 -22.89 9.20
N GLN A 139 -17.27 -22.76 10.08
CA GLN A 139 -18.63 -23.29 9.91
C GLN A 139 -19.56 -22.32 9.18
N ASP A 140 -19.23 -21.04 9.18
CA ASP A 140 -20.05 -20.01 8.55
C ASP A 140 -20.20 -20.24 7.05
N ARG A 141 -21.44 -20.13 6.59
CA ARG A 141 -21.85 -20.30 5.19
C ARG A 141 -22.74 -19.14 4.78
N ASP A 142 -23.03 -19.10 3.49
CA ASP A 142 -23.92 -18.08 2.90
C ASP A 142 -23.50 -16.64 3.25
N MET A 143 -22.19 -16.44 3.34
CA MET A 143 -21.62 -15.13 3.64
C MET A 143 -21.82 -14.19 2.44
N PRO A 144 -22.33 -12.99 2.67
CA PRO A 144 -22.56 -12.03 1.61
C PRO A 144 -21.25 -11.57 0.97
N PRO A 145 -21.28 -11.21 -0.32
CA PRO A 145 -20.13 -10.62 -0.99
C PRO A 145 -19.77 -9.23 -0.43
N LEU A 146 -18.58 -8.77 -0.77
CA LEU A 146 -18.05 -7.49 -0.30
C LEU A 146 -19.00 -6.32 -0.56
N TRP A 147 -19.57 -6.25 -1.74
CA TRP A 147 -20.45 -5.15 -2.17
C TRP A 147 -21.85 -5.17 -1.56
N ALA A 148 -22.26 -6.27 -0.93
CA ALA A 148 -23.54 -6.35 -0.21
C ALA A 148 -23.46 -5.73 1.18
N ARG A 149 -22.30 -5.31 1.65
CA ARG A 149 -22.11 -4.74 2.98
C ARG A 149 -21.63 -3.30 2.87
N PRO A 150 -22.18 -2.38 3.69
CA PRO A 150 -21.62 -1.03 3.76
C PRO A 150 -20.18 -1.12 4.28
N LEU A 151 -19.30 -0.32 3.69
CA LEU A 151 -17.89 -0.28 4.10
C LEU A 151 -17.74 0.38 5.47
N TYR A 152 -18.68 1.24 5.81
CA TYR A 152 -18.73 2.01 7.06
C TYR A 152 -19.98 1.59 7.85
N SER A 153 -19.85 0.58 8.69
CA SER A 153 -20.87 0.20 9.66
C SER A 153 -20.28 0.32 11.06
N GLY A 154 -20.62 1.36 11.78
CA GLY A 154 -20.21 1.61 13.17
C GLY A 154 -20.38 3.08 13.54
N ASP A 155 -20.52 3.39 14.81
CA ASP A 155 -20.81 4.68 15.44
C ASP A 155 -19.90 5.89 15.06
N ASN A 156 -19.08 5.73 14.04
CA ASN A 156 -18.25 6.78 13.44
C ASN A 156 -18.88 7.43 12.20
N ALA A 157 -20.16 7.14 11.90
CA ALA A 157 -20.96 7.97 11.02
C ALA A 157 -21.43 9.21 11.81
N GLY A 158 -20.49 9.94 12.41
CA GLY A 158 -20.74 11.27 12.89
C GLY A 158 -21.06 12.16 11.70
N ASP A 159 -22.05 13.02 11.85
CA ASP A 159 -22.39 14.13 10.96
C ASP A 159 -21.12 14.93 10.60
N GLU A 160 -20.31 14.42 9.69
CA GLU A 160 -19.24 15.18 9.08
C GLU A 160 -19.78 15.77 7.77
N ASP A 161 -20.17 17.01 7.95
CA ASP A 161 -20.28 18.04 6.94
C ASP A 161 -19.22 17.84 5.84
N ASP A 162 -19.69 17.79 4.63
CA ASP A 162 -19.15 17.64 3.29
C ASP A 162 -17.73 18.25 3.04
N GLY A 163 -16.75 17.84 3.80
CA GLY A 163 -15.34 18.20 3.62
C GLY A 163 -14.64 17.22 2.67
N GLY A 164 -14.77 17.44 1.36
CA GLY A 164 -14.10 16.64 0.33
C GLY A 164 -12.63 16.40 0.64
N PHE A 165 -12.16 15.20 0.35
CA PHE A 165 -10.78 14.64 0.54
C PHE A 165 -9.64 15.51 -0.02
N LEU A 166 -9.93 16.51 -0.80
CA LEU A 166 -8.96 17.50 -1.25
C LEU A 166 -9.15 18.79 -0.43
N PRO A 167 -8.08 19.31 0.20
CA PRO A 167 -8.13 20.65 0.75
C PRO A 167 -8.64 21.60 -0.33
N ASP A 168 -9.44 22.61 0.07
CA ASP A 168 -9.96 23.60 -0.84
C ASP A 168 -8.86 24.05 -1.82
N ARG A 169 -9.23 24.17 -3.10
CA ARG A 169 -8.27 24.58 -4.14
C ARG A 169 -7.47 25.85 -3.76
N GLY A 170 -8.10 26.74 -2.99
CA GLY A 170 -7.46 27.92 -2.45
C GLY A 170 -6.37 27.58 -1.43
N GLU A 171 -6.67 26.71 -0.48
CA GLU A 171 -5.71 26.21 0.52
C GLU A 171 -4.59 25.39 -0.10
N LEU A 172 -4.90 24.54 -1.08
CA LEU A 172 -3.92 23.76 -1.83
C LEU A 172 -2.99 24.67 -2.63
N LEU A 173 -3.53 25.64 -3.37
CA LEU A 173 -2.74 26.62 -4.13
C LEU A 173 -1.92 27.53 -3.21
N GLU A 174 -2.47 27.95 -2.09
CA GLU A 174 -1.75 28.72 -1.09
C GLU A 174 -0.64 27.91 -0.42
N SER A 175 -0.89 26.66 -0.07
CA SER A 175 0.12 25.74 0.51
C SER A 175 1.21 25.42 -0.50
N VAL A 176 0.86 25.16 -1.76
CA VAL A 176 1.81 24.95 -2.86
C VAL A 176 2.60 26.24 -3.14
N SER A 177 1.95 27.40 -3.15
CA SER A 177 2.64 28.69 -3.38
C SER A 177 3.58 29.05 -2.23
N LYS A 178 3.19 28.80 -0.98
CA LYS A 178 4.05 28.94 0.21
C LYS A 178 5.23 27.97 0.18
N ALA A 179 5.02 26.72 -0.22
CA ALA A 179 6.07 25.72 -0.37
C ALA A 179 7.04 26.06 -1.50
N LEU A 180 6.55 26.53 -2.64
CA LEU A 180 7.37 26.97 -3.77
C LEU A 180 8.11 28.28 -3.45
N GLY A 181 7.47 29.24 -2.79
CA GLY A 181 8.08 30.47 -2.32
C GLY A 181 9.14 30.23 -1.22
N GLY A 182 8.92 29.23 -0.35
CA GLY A 182 9.89 28.77 0.62
C GLY A 182 11.09 28.06 -0.04
N ALA A 183 10.83 27.18 -1.00
CA ALA A 183 11.87 26.49 -1.77
C ALA A 183 12.74 27.50 -2.57
N ALA A 184 12.14 28.47 -3.25
CA ALA A 184 12.86 29.51 -3.99
C ALA A 184 13.72 30.36 -3.04
N ARG A 185 13.20 30.79 -1.88
CA ARG A 185 13.97 31.53 -0.88
C ARG A 185 15.15 30.75 -0.31
N ASN A 186 15.01 29.44 -0.13
CA ASN A 186 16.06 28.58 0.43
C ASN A 186 17.16 28.21 -0.59
N VAL A 187 16.84 28.19 -1.87
CA VAL A 187 17.85 28.05 -2.94
C VAL A 187 18.77 29.26 -2.96
N PHE A 188 18.25 30.48 -2.64
CA PHE A 188 19.06 31.72 -2.57
C PHE A 188 19.81 31.91 -1.23
N ARG A 189 19.49 31.16 -0.17
CA ARG A 189 20.13 31.26 1.16
C ARG A 189 21.06 30.09 1.49
N ARG A 190 21.75 29.53 0.53
CA ARG A 190 22.84 28.57 0.78
C ARG A 190 24.01 29.29 1.47
N GLY A 191 24.00 29.31 2.80
CA GLY A 191 25.13 29.91 3.51
C GLY A 191 25.00 30.05 5.02
N GLN A 192 23.92 29.67 5.65
CA GLN A 192 23.85 29.75 7.12
C GLN A 192 23.22 28.49 7.71
N GLU A 193 23.93 27.89 8.65
CA GLU A 193 23.55 26.76 9.48
C GLU A 193 22.22 27.05 10.20
N GLY A 194 21.27 26.08 10.13
CA GLY A 194 20.01 26.16 10.87
C GLY A 194 18.73 26.24 10.03
N SER A 195 18.70 25.73 8.79
CA SER A 195 17.47 25.71 7.99
C SER A 195 16.64 24.46 8.22
N PHE A 196 15.63 24.61 9.06
CA PHE A 196 14.64 23.60 9.46
C PHE A 196 13.61 23.24 8.37
N LEU A 197 13.75 23.64 7.09
CA LEU A 197 12.60 23.74 6.18
C LEU A 197 12.63 22.89 4.92
N LEU A 198 13.70 22.19 4.59
CA LEU A 198 13.68 21.13 3.57
C LEU A 198 14.55 19.98 4.06
N PRO A 199 13.99 18.81 4.30
CA PRO A 199 14.82 17.63 4.53
C PRO A 199 15.75 17.51 3.31
N SER A 200 17.03 17.22 3.53
CA SER A 200 17.95 16.84 2.46
C SER A 200 17.24 15.82 1.58
N GLY A 201 17.11 16.12 0.28
CA GLY A 201 16.39 15.25 -0.66
C GLY A 201 16.96 13.83 -0.62
N SER A 202 16.13 12.84 -0.86
CA SER A 202 16.60 11.48 -1.06
C SER A 202 17.52 11.42 -2.29
N PRO A 203 18.50 10.51 -2.35
CA PRO A 203 19.33 10.36 -3.53
C PRO A 203 18.43 10.02 -4.73
N ARG A 204 18.74 10.61 -5.88
CA ARG A 204 18.05 10.21 -7.12
C ARG A 204 18.46 8.79 -7.49
N SER A 205 17.48 7.94 -7.71
CA SER A 205 17.66 6.56 -8.13
C SER A 205 16.77 6.25 -9.33
N THR A 206 16.91 5.06 -9.90
CA THR A 206 16.01 4.60 -10.95
C THR A 206 14.56 4.49 -10.47
N LEU A 207 14.31 4.36 -9.17
CA LEU A 207 12.96 4.35 -8.58
C LEU A 207 12.24 5.70 -8.73
N ASN A 208 12.96 6.79 -8.94
CA ASN A 208 12.41 8.13 -9.03
C ASN A 208 12.20 8.60 -10.48
N ARG A 209 11.92 7.66 -11.38
CA ARG A 209 11.54 7.96 -12.76
C ARG A 209 10.03 8.17 -12.88
N HIS A 210 9.62 8.83 -13.94
CA HIS A 210 8.22 8.89 -14.32
C HIS A 210 7.70 7.47 -14.57
N ILE A 211 6.50 7.16 -14.05
CA ILE A 211 5.88 5.84 -14.19
C ILE A 211 4.61 5.92 -15.03
N ASN A 212 4.32 4.87 -15.77
CA ASN A 212 3.05 4.65 -16.48
C ASN A 212 2.08 3.78 -15.66
N ALA A 213 1.00 3.29 -16.28
CA ALA A 213 0.02 2.45 -15.61
C ALA A 213 0.47 0.99 -15.43
N GLN A 214 1.54 0.55 -16.11
CA GLN A 214 1.97 -0.85 -16.08
C GLN A 214 2.62 -1.22 -14.74
N ARG A 215 2.14 -2.31 -14.13
CA ARG A 215 2.59 -2.79 -12.81
C ARG A 215 3.18 -4.19 -12.92
N ARG A 216 4.08 -4.49 -12.00
CA ARG A 216 4.55 -5.82 -11.63
C ARG A 216 4.16 -6.05 -10.18
N PHE A 217 3.85 -7.30 -9.88
CA PHE A 217 3.55 -7.74 -8.53
C PHE A 217 4.38 -8.98 -8.20
N ALA A 218 4.86 -9.04 -6.96
CA ALA A 218 5.54 -10.21 -6.41
C ALA A 218 5.20 -10.32 -4.93
N THR A 219 5.33 -11.52 -4.38
CA THR A 219 5.02 -11.83 -2.98
C THR A 219 6.17 -12.55 -2.30
N GLN A 220 6.25 -12.40 -0.99
CA GLN A 220 7.09 -13.19 -0.10
C GLN A 220 6.33 -13.42 1.22
N GLN A 221 6.60 -14.54 1.87
CA GLN A 221 6.00 -14.88 3.15
C GLN A 221 7.07 -15.44 4.10
N PHE A 222 6.97 -15.07 5.37
CA PHE A 222 7.82 -15.59 6.44
C PHE A 222 6.98 -15.98 7.64
N GLU A 223 7.44 -16.96 8.42
CA GLU A 223 6.95 -17.17 9.78
C GLU A 223 7.33 -15.94 10.62
N GLU A 224 6.35 -15.35 11.30
CA GLU A 224 6.55 -14.14 12.09
C GLU A 224 7.54 -14.37 13.25
N SER A 225 7.54 -15.58 13.83
CA SER A 225 8.47 -15.98 14.88
C SER A 225 9.93 -15.82 14.46
N ARG A 226 10.30 -16.14 13.20
CA ARG A 226 11.69 -15.99 12.71
C ARG A 226 12.14 -14.53 12.72
N ILE A 227 11.22 -13.60 12.42
CA ILE A 227 11.51 -12.17 12.44
C ILE A 227 11.60 -11.68 13.89
N GLN A 228 10.74 -12.20 14.76
CA GLN A 228 10.75 -11.87 16.19
C GLN A 228 12.03 -12.39 16.86
N ASP A 229 12.45 -13.64 16.60
CA ASP A 229 13.68 -14.20 17.14
C ASP A 229 14.91 -13.36 16.77
N LEU A 230 14.96 -12.85 15.52
CA LEU A 230 16.04 -11.93 15.10
C LEU A 230 15.92 -10.56 15.77
N ALA A 231 14.71 -10.05 15.95
CA ALA A 231 14.49 -8.79 16.66
C ALA A 231 15.02 -8.89 18.10
N ASP A 232 14.70 -9.97 18.79
CA ASP A 232 15.16 -10.23 20.17
C ASP A 232 16.68 -10.44 20.24
N ALA A 233 17.25 -11.21 19.29
CA ALA A 233 18.69 -11.48 19.24
C ALA A 233 19.53 -10.23 18.95
N THR A 234 18.98 -9.26 18.24
CA THR A 234 19.69 -8.03 17.83
C THR A 234 19.25 -6.80 18.63
N ASP A 235 18.44 -6.96 19.67
CA ASP A 235 17.83 -5.83 20.41
C ASP A 235 17.17 -4.82 19.47
N SER A 236 16.35 -5.32 18.55
CA SER A 236 15.67 -4.56 17.52
C SER A 236 14.17 -4.72 17.62
N THR A 237 13.43 -3.82 17.01
CA THR A 237 11.99 -3.98 16.79
C THR A 237 11.73 -4.76 15.49
N LEU A 238 10.57 -5.40 15.37
CA LEU A 238 10.11 -6.07 14.16
C LEU A 238 10.18 -5.12 12.95
N ASN A 239 9.79 -3.85 13.10
CA ASN A 239 9.86 -2.86 12.05
C ASN A 239 11.30 -2.53 11.61
N GLU A 240 12.26 -2.55 12.51
CA GLU A 240 13.68 -2.35 12.19
C GLU A 240 14.23 -3.53 11.39
N ILE A 241 13.91 -4.76 11.79
CA ILE A 241 14.29 -5.96 11.02
C ILE A 241 13.64 -5.92 9.63
N LEU A 242 12.34 -5.62 9.50
CA LEU A 242 11.69 -5.51 8.20
C LEU A 242 12.33 -4.44 7.32
N THR A 243 12.64 -3.30 7.89
CA THR A 243 13.32 -2.21 7.18
C THR A 243 14.73 -2.63 6.74
N TYR A 244 15.45 -3.37 7.59
CA TYR A 244 16.74 -3.96 7.24
C TYR A 244 16.64 -4.96 6.07
N LEU A 245 15.64 -5.85 6.11
CA LEU A 245 15.41 -6.81 5.02
C LEU A 245 15.11 -6.09 3.69
N CYS A 246 14.28 -5.04 3.72
CA CYS A 246 14.00 -4.20 2.56
C CYS A 246 15.28 -3.51 2.06
N GLY A 247 16.06 -2.89 2.93
CA GLY A 247 17.32 -2.22 2.60
C GLY A 247 18.34 -3.17 2.00
N SER A 248 18.50 -4.37 2.58
CA SER A 248 19.41 -5.41 2.12
C SER A 248 19.03 -5.99 0.76
N SER A 249 17.73 -6.24 0.56
CA SER A 249 17.16 -6.68 -0.72
C SER A 249 17.43 -5.66 -1.82
N LEU A 250 17.15 -4.39 -1.56
CA LEU A 250 17.37 -3.28 -2.50
C LEU A 250 18.84 -3.09 -2.80
N ARG A 251 19.73 -3.13 -1.79
CA ARG A 251 21.15 -3.06 -1.99
C ARG A 251 21.63 -4.15 -2.96
N ARG A 252 21.24 -5.42 -2.73
CA ARG A 252 21.60 -6.56 -3.59
C ARG A 252 21.07 -6.36 -5.00
N PHE A 253 19.83 -5.95 -5.14
CA PHE A 253 19.20 -5.68 -6.42
C PHE A 253 19.91 -4.58 -7.20
N PHE A 254 20.12 -3.42 -6.61
CA PHE A 254 20.78 -2.31 -7.31
C PHE A 254 22.26 -2.55 -7.58
N LYS A 255 22.95 -3.31 -6.72
CA LYS A 255 24.34 -3.72 -6.98
C LYS A 255 24.45 -4.63 -8.21
N GLU A 256 23.51 -5.57 -8.38
CA GLU A 256 23.47 -6.46 -9.55
C GLU A 256 23.29 -5.67 -10.87
N TYR A 257 22.51 -4.59 -10.83
CA TYR A 257 22.25 -3.74 -12.01
C TYR A 257 23.21 -2.54 -12.13
N ASN A 258 24.29 -2.48 -11.34
CA ASN A 258 25.23 -1.37 -11.29
C ASN A 258 24.56 0.00 -11.13
N ALA A 259 23.50 0.06 -10.33
CA ALA A 259 22.66 1.23 -10.12
C ALA A 259 22.50 1.62 -8.64
N LEU A 260 23.35 1.05 -7.76
CA LEU A 260 23.33 1.36 -6.33
C LEU A 260 23.86 2.78 -6.11
N PRO A 261 23.08 3.68 -5.49
CA PRO A 261 23.55 5.01 -5.13
C PRO A 261 24.63 4.96 -4.02
N ASP A 262 25.52 5.95 -4.00
CA ASP A 262 26.54 6.11 -2.95
C ASP A 262 25.93 6.55 -1.61
N GLN A 263 24.70 7.05 -1.61
CA GLN A 263 23.94 7.43 -0.42
C GLN A 263 22.83 6.42 -0.16
N SER A 264 22.35 6.38 1.09
CA SER A 264 21.23 5.53 1.47
C SER A 264 19.97 5.87 0.68
N LEU A 265 19.30 4.85 0.14
CA LEU A 265 17.90 5.00 -0.25
C LEU A 265 17.05 5.31 0.98
N VAL A 266 15.99 6.07 0.77
CA VAL A 266 15.06 6.51 1.81
C VAL A 266 13.69 5.87 1.57
N GLY A 267 13.18 5.16 2.55
CA GLY A 267 11.81 4.68 2.60
C GLY A 267 10.87 5.70 3.24
N ALA A 268 9.65 5.81 2.72
CA ALA A 268 8.54 6.45 3.41
C ALA A 268 7.74 5.39 4.16
N LEU A 269 7.65 5.51 5.48
CA LEU A 269 6.81 4.65 6.32
C LEU A 269 5.52 5.40 6.63
N PRO A 270 4.37 4.96 6.09
CA PRO A 270 3.08 5.56 6.42
C PRO A 270 2.75 5.32 7.88
N VAL A 271 2.31 6.36 8.59
CA VAL A 271 1.79 6.28 9.95
C VAL A 271 0.47 7.04 10.03
N SER A 272 -0.50 6.46 10.73
CA SER A 272 -1.76 7.15 11.02
C SER A 272 -1.51 8.28 12.02
N LEU A 273 -2.17 9.41 11.78
CA LEU A 273 -2.16 10.57 12.68
C LEU A 273 -3.46 10.70 13.48
N GLN A 274 -4.44 9.84 13.22
CA GLN A 274 -5.75 9.87 13.90
C GLN A 274 -5.66 9.80 15.42
N GLU A 275 -4.69 9.07 15.94
CA GLU A 275 -4.50 8.93 17.40
C GLU A 275 -4.16 10.25 18.12
N ARG A 276 -3.77 11.30 17.39
CA ARG A 276 -3.31 12.58 17.95
C ARG A 276 -4.22 13.77 17.70
N SER A 277 -5.21 13.67 16.84
CA SER A 277 -6.10 14.79 16.56
C SER A 277 -7.43 14.33 15.95
N GLU A 278 -8.51 14.51 16.70
CA GLU A 278 -9.89 14.31 16.21
C GLU A 278 -10.29 15.31 15.09
N ARG A 279 -9.44 16.31 14.84
CA ARG A 279 -9.67 17.35 13.80
C ARG A 279 -9.06 17.01 12.46
N LEU A 280 -8.28 15.93 12.35
CA LEU A 280 -7.69 15.52 11.08
C LEU A 280 -8.65 14.56 10.37
N PRO A 281 -8.85 14.69 9.02
CA PRO A 281 -9.61 13.73 8.25
C PRO A 281 -9.12 12.32 8.54
N GLY A 282 -10.01 11.32 8.59
CA GLY A 282 -9.72 9.93 8.90
C GLY A 282 -8.62 9.27 8.05
N ASN A 283 -8.15 9.96 7.01
CA ASN A 283 -7.08 9.57 6.10
C ASN A 283 -5.78 10.36 6.28
N ALA A 284 -5.62 11.11 7.36
CA ALA A 284 -4.38 11.85 7.60
C ALA A 284 -3.22 10.90 7.89
N ILE A 285 -2.35 10.75 6.91
CA ILE A 285 -1.17 9.89 6.95
C ILE A 285 0.06 10.75 6.79
N ALA A 286 0.99 10.61 7.73
CA ALA A 286 2.33 11.12 7.58
C ALA A 286 3.24 10.04 7.01
N GLY A 287 4.07 10.39 6.05
CA GLY A 287 5.19 9.55 5.63
C GLY A 287 6.41 9.87 6.47
N LEU A 288 6.77 9.01 7.38
CA LEU A 288 8.05 9.09 8.10
C LEU A 288 9.16 8.63 7.16
N ARG A 289 10.27 9.38 7.11
CA ARG A 289 11.39 9.11 6.20
C ARG A 289 12.49 8.37 6.95
N VAL A 290 12.77 7.14 6.54
CA VAL A 290 13.79 6.27 7.17
C VAL A 290 14.88 5.95 6.15
N ALA A 291 16.14 6.12 6.55
CA ALA A 291 17.29 5.68 5.76
C ALA A 291 17.40 4.16 5.82
N LEU A 292 17.48 3.51 4.64
CA LEU A 292 17.49 2.05 4.52
C LEU A 292 18.92 1.46 4.59
N GLY A 293 19.95 2.26 4.83
CA GLY A 293 21.34 1.81 4.95
C GLY A 293 21.90 1.16 3.69
N THR A 294 21.29 1.35 2.51
CA THR A 294 21.62 0.59 1.28
C THR A 294 23.06 0.76 0.80
N HIS A 295 23.72 1.87 1.13
CA HIS A 295 25.15 2.12 0.81
C HIS A 295 26.11 1.37 1.72
N ILE A 296 25.68 0.96 2.92
CA ILE A 296 26.51 0.27 3.92
C ILE A 296 26.64 -1.20 3.54
N SER A 297 27.87 -1.71 3.43
CA SER A 297 28.14 -3.09 3.04
C SER A 297 28.01 -4.09 4.18
N ASP A 298 28.45 -3.71 5.36
CA ASP A 298 28.39 -4.54 6.56
C ASP A 298 26.95 -4.69 7.05
N PRO A 299 26.46 -5.91 7.30
CA PRO A 299 25.07 -6.15 7.69
C PRO A 299 24.72 -5.55 9.05
N LEU A 300 25.54 -5.71 10.07
CA LEU A 300 25.26 -5.21 11.42
C LEU A 300 25.34 -3.70 11.46
N ALA A 301 26.36 -3.09 10.85
CA ALA A 301 26.45 -1.63 10.74
C ALA A 301 25.25 -1.03 9.96
N ARG A 302 24.69 -1.78 9.00
CA ARG A 302 23.49 -1.37 8.28
C ARG A 302 22.26 -1.39 9.20
N LEU A 303 22.10 -2.46 10.01
CA LEU A 303 21.02 -2.55 10.98
C LEU A 303 21.10 -1.42 12.01
N ASP A 304 22.29 -1.16 12.55
CA ASP A 304 22.52 -0.05 13.49
C ASP A 304 22.16 1.32 12.88
N ALA A 305 22.56 1.56 11.65
CA ALA A 305 22.21 2.80 10.94
C ALA A 305 20.70 2.96 10.75
N ILE A 306 19.97 1.85 10.52
CA ILE A 306 18.50 1.85 10.43
C ILE A 306 17.88 2.15 11.79
N LYS A 307 18.35 1.53 12.87
CA LYS A 307 17.89 1.80 14.24
C LYS A 307 18.04 3.29 14.57
N VAL A 308 19.21 3.85 14.35
CA VAL A 308 19.46 5.28 14.57
C VAL A 308 18.50 6.15 13.75
N SER A 309 18.29 5.80 12.48
CA SER A 309 17.36 6.56 11.64
C SER A 309 15.91 6.47 12.11
N MET A 310 15.46 5.30 12.59
CA MET A 310 14.10 5.11 13.10
C MET A 310 13.91 5.81 14.45
N GLU A 311 14.92 5.82 15.30
CA GLU A 311 14.86 6.53 16.58
C GLU A 311 14.75 8.05 16.38
N GLN A 312 15.56 8.62 15.48
CA GLN A 312 15.43 10.04 15.10
C GLN A 312 14.01 10.40 14.65
N VAL A 313 13.38 9.52 13.87
CA VAL A 313 12.00 9.72 13.42
C VAL A 313 11.00 9.66 14.58
N ARG A 314 11.20 8.76 15.56
CA ARG A 314 10.37 8.69 16.79
C ARG A 314 10.51 9.96 17.63
N GLU A 315 11.74 10.42 17.83
CA GLU A 315 12.04 11.64 18.58
C GLU A 315 11.43 12.88 17.91
N ASP A 316 11.61 13.03 16.57
CA ASP A 316 11.00 14.10 15.79
C ASP A 316 9.47 14.12 15.95
N ARG A 317 8.84 12.93 15.89
CA ARG A 317 7.38 12.80 16.08
C ARG A 317 6.96 13.15 17.52
N ALA A 318 7.72 12.72 18.51
CA ALA A 318 7.41 12.99 19.93
C ALA A 318 7.55 14.47 20.29
N SER A 319 8.46 15.19 19.64
CA SER A 319 8.72 16.62 19.88
C SER A 319 7.65 17.55 19.29
N LEU A 320 6.78 17.05 18.39
CA LEU A 320 5.76 17.87 17.75
C LEU A 320 4.57 18.08 18.68
N PRO A 321 4.19 19.34 19.00
CA PRO A 321 2.95 19.62 19.71
C PRO A 321 1.74 19.29 18.85
N ASP A 322 0.66 18.78 19.45
CA ASP A 322 -0.56 18.35 18.74
C ASP A 322 -1.16 19.48 17.87
N SER A 323 -1.07 20.73 18.32
CA SER A 323 -1.51 21.90 17.56
C SER A 323 -0.70 22.16 16.26
N ALA A 324 0.52 21.65 16.19
CA ALA A 324 1.41 21.86 15.04
C ALA A 324 1.40 20.67 14.05
N VAL A 325 0.80 19.52 14.43
CA VAL A 325 0.80 18.31 13.62
C VAL A 325 0.18 18.56 12.25
N THR A 326 -0.97 19.21 12.17
CA THR A 326 -1.65 19.52 10.89
C THR A 326 -0.79 20.39 9.99
N SER A 327 -0.22 21.49 10.52
CA SER A 327 0.66 22.38 9.75
C SER A 327 1.95 21.69 9.31
N TYR A 328 2.51 20.85 10.16
CA TYR A 328 3.70 20.05 9.87
C TYR A 328 3.46 19.06 8.73
N VAL A 329 2.34 18.31 8.80
CA VAL A 329 1.94 17.35 7.78
C VAL A 329 1.71 18.06 6.45
N MET A 330 0.93 19.15 6.44
CA MET A 330 0.63 19.92 5.22
C MET A 330 1.88 20.50 4.60
N THR A 331 2.79 21.06 5.41
CA THR A 331 4.05 21.62 4.91
C THR A 331 4.97 20.55 4.32
N ARG A 332 5.03 19.36 4.94
CA ARG A 332 5.83 18.23 4.44
C ARG A 332 5.18 17.48 3.28
N ALA A 333 3.88 17.46 3.20
CA ALA A 333 3.14 16.84 2.08
C ALA A 333 3.12 17.73 0.83
N ALA A 334 3.26 19.06 0.95
CA ALA A 334 3.20 19.96 -0.18
C ALA A 334 4.20 19.64 -1.31
N PRO A 335 5.49 19.30 -1.05
CA PRO A 335 6.40 18.86 -2.11
C PRO A 335 5.97 17.54 -2.76
N LEU A 336 5.34 16.62 -2.01
CA LEU A 336 4.81 15.39 -2.56
C LEU A 336 3.66 15.69 -3.55
N TYR A 337 2.71 16.54 -3.18
CA TYR A 337 1.64 16.97 -4.09
C TYR A 337 2.19 17.74 -5.29
N ALA A 338 3.16 18.62 -5.10
CA ALA A 338 3.83 19.33 -6.19
C ALA A 338 4.52 18.36 -7.17
N SER A 339 5.10 17.27 -6.67
CA SER A 339 5.72 16.24 -7.49
C SER A 339 4.71 15.48 -8.37
N GLN A 340 3.43 15.42 -7.99
CA GLN A 340 2.39 14.78 -8.79
C GLN A 340 1.90 15.65 -9.96
N LEU A 341 2.26 16.93 -9.99
CA LEU A 341 1.90 17.82 -11.11
C LEU A 341 2.81 17.56 -12.31
N PRO A 342 2.25 17.29 -13.52
CA PRO A 342 3.05 16.89 -14.71
C PRO A 342 4.16 17.87 -15.07
N ALA A 343 3.93 19.17 -14.84
CA ALA A 343 4.90 20.23 -15.18
C ALA A 343 6.02 20.38 -14.14
N LEU A 344 5.78 20.07 -12.87
CA LEU A 344 6.67 20.38 -11.76
C LEU A 344 7.42 19.14 -11.24
N GLY A 345 6.85 17.94 -11.35
CA GLY A 345 7.37 16.74 -10.71
C GLY A 345 8.83 16.43 -11.02
N ARG A 346 9.28 16.67 -12.26
CA ARG A 346 10.67 16.43 -12.67
C ARG A 346 11.69 17.36 -12.01
N PHE A 347 11.26 18.53 -11.51
CA PHE A 347 12.12 19.53 -10.88
C PHE A 347 12.15 19.42 -9.36
N VAL A 348 11.16 18.76 -8.77
CA VAL A 348 11.10 18.54 -7.31
C VAL A 348 12.10 17.42 -6.96
N PRO A 349 13.02 17.64 -6.01
CA PRO A 349 13.83 16.54 -5.50
C PRO A 349 12.96 15.45 -4.89
N PRO A 350 13.29 14.15 -5.07
CA PRO A 350 12.53 13.09 -4.46
C PRO A 350 12.58 13.18 -2.94
N LEU A 351 11.43 13.14 -2.29
CA LEU A 351 11.33 13.12 -0.84
C LEU A 351 11.73 11.76 -0.26
N PHE A 352 11.42 10.70 -1.00
CA PHE A 352 11.76 9.31 -0.70
C PHE A 352 11.92 8.53 -2.02
N ASN A 353 12.46 7.34 -1.93
CA ASN A 353 12.67 6.48 -3.10
C ASN A 353 11.56 5.45 -3.28
N LEU A 354 10.99 4.97 -2.17
CA LEU A 354 9.92 3.97 -2.16
C LEU A 354 9.04 4.13 -0.91
N VAL A 355 7.91 3.46 -0.93
CA VAL A 355 7.04 3.29 0.25
C VAL A 355 7.33 1.93 0.87
N VAL A 356 7.44 1.88 2.20
CA VAL A 356 7.49 0.63 2.99
C VAL A 356 6.40 0.73 4.04
N SER A 357 5.41 -0.15 3.97
CA SER A 357 4.28 -0.17 4.91
C SER A 357 4.28 -1.46 5.68
N ASN A 358 4.01 -1.39 6.97
CA ASN A 358 3.74 -2.56 7.79
C ASN A 358 2.46 -2.35 8.58
N MET A 359 1.55 -3.32 8.49
CA MET A 359 0.24 -3.26 9.09
C MET A 359 0.00 -4.49 9.96
N PRO A 360 -0.51 -4.30 11.17
CA PRO A 360 -1.00 -5.41 11.94
C PRO A 360 -2.25 -6.00 11.27
N GLY A 361 -2.34 -7.31 11.23
CA GLY A 361 -3.53 -8.06 10.82
C GLY A 361 -3.99 -8.98 11.96
N PRO A 362 -5.07 -9.75 11.76
CA PRO A 362 -5.59 -10.65 12.79
C PRO A 362 -4.63 -11.81 13.08
N GLU A 363 -4.45 -12.08 14.37
CA GLU A 363 -3.67 -13.22 14.84
C GLU A 363 -4.38 -14.56 14.58
N GLU A 364 -5.71 -14.52 14.49
CA GLU A 364 -6.54 -15.69 14.28
C GLU A 364 -6.85 -15.91 12.80
N ALA A 365 -7.01 -17.18 12.43
CA ALA A 365 -7.39 -17.57 11.09
C ALA A 365 -8.76 -17.00 10.70
N ARG A 366 -8.91 -16.57 9.46
CA ARG A 366 -10.16 -16.08 8.87
C ARG A 366 -10.66 -17.01 7.78
N TYR A 367 -11.96 -17.02 7.59
CA TYR A 367 -12.64 -17.93 6.67
C TYR A 367 -13.65 -17.18 5.80
N PHE A 368 -13.86 -17.69 4.60
CA PHE A 368 -14.98 -17.30 3.75
C PHE A 368 -15.73 -18.54 3.28
N ASN A 369 -17.00 -18.67 3.65
CA ASN A 369 -17.81 -19.84 3.33
C ASN A 369 -17.11 -21.18 3.63
N GLY A 370 -16.33 -21.24 4.71
CA GLY A 370 -15.57 -22.40 5.15
C GLY A 370 -14.20 -22.58 4.48
N ALA A 371 -13.84 -21.78 3.49
CA ALA A 371 -12.49 -21.73 2.94
C ALA A 371 -11.58 -20.89 3.85
N ARG A 372 -10.45 -21.47 4.28
CA ARG A 372 -9.49 -20.78 5.15
C ARG A 372 -8.66 -19.81 4.33
N LEU A 373 -8.57 -18.58 4.77
CA LEU A 373 -7.57 -17.63 4.27
C LEU A 373 -6.17 -18.16 4.63
N GLU A 374 -5.32 -18.34 3.62
CA GLU A 374 -3.93 -18.79 3.78
C GLU A 374 -2.99 -17.59 3.91
N SER A 375 -3.16 -16.61 3.02
CA SER A 375 -2.31 -15.44 2.97
C SER A 375 -3.03 -14.24 2.37
N ILE A 376 -2.58 -13.03 2.74
CA ILE A 376 -3.15 -11.77 2.26
C ILE A 376 -2.03 -10.79 1.94
N TYR A 377 -2.05 -10.19 0.75
CA TYR A 377 -1.02 -9.30 0.25
C TYR A 377 -1.63 -7.97 -0.18
N PRO A 378 -1.28 -6.87 0.52
CA PRO A 378 -1.70 -5.54 0.11
C PRO A 378 -0.92 -5.05 -1.10
N MET A 379 -1.53 -4.13 -1.84
CA MET A 379 -0.97 -3.49 -3.01
C MET A 379 -1.27 -2.00 -2.95
N SER A 380 -0.31 -1.21 -2.49
CA SER A 380 -0.44 0.25 -2.42
C SER A 380 -0.36 0.92 -3.79
N PRO A 381 -1.01 2.07 -3.95
CA PRO A 381 -0.90 2.84 -5.19
C PRO A 381 0.52 3.40 -5.33
N LEU A 382 1.08 3.33 -6.54
CA LEU A 382 2.34 4.00 -6.83
C LEU A 382 2.11 5.47 -7.16
N LEU A 383 2.87 6.33 -6.51
CA LEU A 383 2.91 7.77 -6.81
C LEU A 383 3.88 8.03 -7.97
N GLN A 384 3.67 9.12 -8.72
CA GLN A 384 4.64 9.55 -9.70
C GLN A 384 6.00 9.77 -9.04
N PHE A 385 7.06 9.33 -9.69
CA PHE A 385 8.44 9.36 -9.17
C PHE A 385 8.69 8.49 -7.92
N SER A 386 7.82 7.47 -7.69
CA SER A 386 8.01 6.42 -6.69
C SER A 386 7.59 5.08 -7.30
N ALA A 387 8.55 4.39 -7.89
CA ALA A 387 8.29 3.21 -8.73
C ALA A 387 8.14 1.91 -7.94
N LEU A 388 8.22 1.94 -6.61
CA LEU A 388 8.16 0.75 -5.75
C LEU A 388 7.39 1.04 -4.45
N SER A 389 6.50 0.12 -4.09
CA SER A 389 5.96 -0.05 -2.74
C SER A 389 6.24 -1.48 -2.25
N ILE A 390 6.60 -1.61 -0.99
CA ILE A 390 6.74 -2.88 -0.27
C ILE A 390 5.76 -2.82 0.89
N ASP A 391 4.73 -3.65 0.84
CA ASP A 391 3.62 -3.62 1.79
C ASP A 391 3.58 -4.93 2.57
N CYS A 392 3.69 -4.85 3.89
CA CYS A 392 3.69 -5.99 4.79
C CYS A 392 2.37 -6.04 5.57
N VAL A 393 1.92 -7.24 5.89
CA VAL A 393 0.83 -7.48 6.84
C VAL A 393 1.10 -8.75 7.63
N SER A 394 0.98 -8.68 8.96
CA SER A 394 0.96 -9.89 9.79
C SER A 394 -0.42 -10.55 9.70
N TYR A 395 -0.46 -11.87 9.61
CA TYR A 395 -1.69 -12.64 9.58
C TYR A 395 -1.45 -14.06 10.06
N ALA A 396 -2.15 -14.46 11.11
CA ALA A 396 -2.17 -15.84 11.64
C ALA A 396 -0.75 -16.43 11.81
N GLY A 397 0.18 -15.67 12.41
CA GLY A 397 1.56 -16.07 12.68
C GLY A 397 2.50 -16.00 11.47
N THR A 398 2.06 -15.41 10.36
CA THR A 398 2.89 -15.20 9.17
C THR A 398 2.96 -13.74 8.79
N LEU A 399 4.10 -13.31 8.28
CA LEU A 399 4.30 -12.00 7.70
C LEU A 399 4.22 -12.13 6.17
N ASN A 400 3.21 -11.48 5.60
CA ASN A 400 2.92 -11.51 4.18
C ASN A 400 3.38 -10.20 3.53
N ILE A 401 4.24 -10.26 2.53
CA ILE A 401 4.89 -9.11 1.92
C ILE A 401 4.53 -9.04 0.46
N GLY A 402 3.85 -7.96 0.07
CA GLY A 402 3.53 -7.62 -1.31
C GLY A 402 4.51 -6.58 -1.87
N PHE A 403 5.02 -6.82 -3.06
CA PHE A 403 5.85 -5.87 -3.81
C PHE A 403 5.05 -5.36 -4.99
N THR A 404 4.77 -4.07 -5.04
CA THR A 404 4.15 -3.41 -6.19
C THR A 404 5.19 -2.53 -6.86
N GLY A 405 5.48 -2.78 -8.13
CA GLY A 405 6.50 -2.03 -8.86
C GLY A 405 6.04 -1.54 -10.23
N ALA A 406 6.57 -0.40 -10.68
CA ALA A 406 6.39 0.06 -12.05
C ALA A 406 7.16 -0.87 -13.01
N ARG A 407 6.45 -1.50 -13.96
CA ARG A 407 6.98 -2.56 -14.83
C ARG A 407 8.23 -2.14 -15.59
N ASP A 408 8.22 -0.94 -16.16
CA ASP A 408 9.33 -0.49 -17.01
C ASP A 408 10.57 -0.10 -16.19
N THR A 409 10.37 0.26 -14.93
CA THR A 409 11.46 0.59 -13.99
C THR A 409 12.02 -0.65 -13.33
N LEU A 410 11.15 -1.60 -12.98
CA LEU A 410 11.48 -2.83 -12.23
C LEU A 410 11.00 -4.08 -13.00
N PRO A 411 11.56 -4.37 -14.19
CA PRO A 411 11.13 -5.50 -15.01
C PRO A 411 11.34 -6.86 -14.32
N HIS A 412 12.26 -6.93 -13.37
CA HIS A 412 12.61 -8.14 -12.61
C HIS A 412 12.25 -8.01 -11.12
N LEU A 413 11.09 -7.41 -10.82
CA LEU A 413 10.62 -7.16 -9.45
C LEU A 413 10.66 -8.40 -8.56
N GLN A 414 10.37 -9.59 -9.11
CA GLN A 414 10.38 -10.86 -8.37
C GLN A 414 11.74 -11.17 -7.70
N ARG A 415 12.84 -10.63 -8.23
CA ARG A 415 14.16 -10.78 -7.61
C ARG A 415 14.26 -10.10 -6.25
N LEU A 416 13.52 -8.99 -6.05
CA LEU A 416 13.46 -8.32 -4.75
C LEU A 416 12.89 -9.25 -3.67
N ALA A 417 11.81 -9.97 -3.99
CA ALA A 417 11.23 -10.95 -3.08
C ALA A 417 12.22 -12.07 -2.72
N VAL A 418 12.95 -12.59 -3.73
CA VAL A 418 14.01 -13.60 -3.52
C VAL A 418 15.14 -13.03 -2.66
N TYR A 419 15.58 -11.79 -2.93
CA TYR A 419 16.68 -11.18 -2.17
C TYR A 419 16.30 -10.82 -0.75
N LEU A 420 15.01 -10.55 -0.51
CA LEU A 420 14.51 -10.34 0.84
C LEU A 420 14.57 -11.62 1.66
N GLY A 421 14.20 -12.78 1.07
CA GLY A 421 14.36 -14.07 1.70
C GLY A 421 15.84 -14.43 1.99
N ARG A 422 16.75 -14.10 1.05
CA ARG A 422 18.18 -14.29 1.29
C ARG A 422 18.72 -13.38 2.38
N ALA A 423 18.25 -12.11 2.45
CA ALA A 423 18.66 -11.18 3.48
C ALA A 423 18.23 -11.64 4.88
N LEU A 424 17.11 -12.36 5.00
CA LEU A 424 16.69 -13.00 6.24
C LEU A 424 17.69 -14.09 6.66
N VAL A 425 17.99 -15.02 5.74
CA VAL A 425 18.95 -16.10 6.01
C VAL A 425 20.35 -15.54 6.31
N ASP A 426 20.81 -14.55 5.52
CA ASP A 426 22.12 -13.91 5.74
C ASP A 426 22.21 -13.27 7.15
N LEU A 427 21.10 -12.77 7.72
CA LEU A 427 21.07 -12.18 9.07
C LEU A 427 20.97 -13.26 10.18
N GLU A 428 20.29 -14.37 9.92
CA GLU A 428 20.18 -15.52 10.83
C GLU A 428 21.54 -16.24 11.02
N GLU A 429 22.44 -16.13 10.05
CA GLU A 429 23.77 -16.77 10.06
C GLU A 429 24.87 -15.92 10.75
N LEU A 430 24.55 -14.68 11.15
CA LEU A 430 25.50 -13.77 11.83
C LEU A 430 25.47 -13.92 13.36
#